data_7f904a6d2435aeb0d55a3a2fcae695a6
#
_entry.id   7f904a6d2435aeb0d55a3a2fcae695a6
#
_cell.length_a   1.000
_cell.length_b   1.000
_cell.length_c   1.000
_cell.angle_alpha   90.00
_cell.angle_beta   90.00
_cell.angle_gamma   90.00
#
_symmetry.space_group_name_H-M   'P 1'
#
loop_
_entity.id
_entity.type
_entity.pdbx_description
1 polymer ?
#
loop_
_entity_poly.entity_id
_entity_poly.type
_entity_poly.pdbx_seq_one_letter_code
_entity_poly.pdbx_strand_id
1 'polypeptide(L)'
;MKYKRIMLIVIDSLGIGQMADSKSFGDVGVDTLGHISEAREGFDIPNLYRLGMSNIAHIRQYGKNPDAIGRVMVLNERSNGKDTMTGHWEMMGVLTTKPFITFTDTGFPDELIKELEKRTGRHIIGNKAASGTVILDELGEREIENGDLIVYTSADSVLQICGNQETMGLDRLYGYCKIARELTMRDDWKVGRVIARPYTGRKKGEFKRTANRHDYALSPPHETVLDALKKDGFDVISVGKIF
;
A
#
# COMPACT_ATOMS: atom_id res chain seq x y z
N MET A 1 -21.72 28.53 -0.42
CA MET A 1 -20.35 28.01 -0.45
C MET A 1 -19.57 28.61 -1.62
N LYS A 2 -18.27 28.94 -1.40
CA LYS A 2 -17.38 29.49 -2.42
C LYS A 2 -16.99 28.46 -3.49
N TYR A 3 -16.86 27.20 -3.11
CA TYR A 3 -16.47 26.09 -3.99
C TYR A 3 -17.58 25.04 -4.05
N LYS A 4 -17.87 24.53 -5.25
CA LYS A 4 -18.87 23.48 -5.48
C LYS A 4 -18.23 22.08 -5.57
N ARG A 5 -16.92 22.00 -5.76
CA ARG A 5 -16.19 20.74 -5.90
C ARG A 5 -14.77 20.91 -5.34
N ILE A 6 -14.33 19.93 -4.58
CA ILE A 6 -12.95 19.79 -4.11
C ILE A 6 -12.42 18.46 -4.62
N MET A 7 -11.24 18.47 -5.20
CA MET A 7 -10.53 17.25 -5.64
C MET A 7 -9.24 17.16 -4.86
N LEU A 8 -9.09 16.07 -4.08
CA LEU A 8 -7.83 15.71 -3.43
C LEU A 8 -7.13 14.67 -4.31
N ILE A 9 -5.95 15.00 -4.80
CA ILE A 9 -5.13 14.12 -5.65
C ILE A 9 -3.89 13.73 -4.84
N VAL A 10 -3.75 12.43 -4.56
CA VAL A 10 -2.55 11.85 -3.94
C VAL A 10 -1.71 11.21 -5.05
N ILE A 11 -0.49 11.72 -5.23
CA ILE A 11 0.47 11.14 -6.18
C ILE A 11 1.28 10.10 -5.42
N ASP A 12 1.03 8.83 -5.74
CA ASP A 12 1.70 7.70 -5.08
C ASP A 12 3.21 7.76 -5.27
N SER A 13 3.95 7.44 -4.22
CA SER A 13 5.42 7.39 -4.19
C SER A 13 6.14 8.71 -4.51
N LEU A 14 5.48 9.83 -4.55
CA LEU A 14 6.10 11.14 -4.78
C LEU A 14 6.50 11.80 -3.45
N GLY A 15 7.68 11.44 -2.93
CA GLY A 15 8.26 12.11 -1.76
C GLY A 15 9.11 13.33 -2.14
N ILE A 16 9.11 14.34 -1.30
CA ILE A 16 9.94 15.54 -1.40
C ILE A 16 10.76 15.71 -0.11
N GLY A 17 12.03 15.29 -0.13
CA GLY A 17 12.90 15.28 1.05
C GLY A 17 12.51 14.20 2.06
N GLN A 18 13.13 14.27 3.23
CA GLN A 18 12.98 13.32 4.34
C GLN A 18 12.35 14.00 5.55
N MET A 19 11.67 13.21 6.38
CA MET A 19 11.14 13.64 7.67
C MET A 19 12.18 13.46 8.80
N ALA A 20 11.93 14.07 9.95
CA ALA A 20 12.85 14.01 11.10
C ALA A 20 13.03 12.58 11.66
N ASP A 21 12.03 11.73 11.51
CA ASP A 21 12.01 10.32 11.96
C ASP A 21 12.50 9.32 10.92
N SER A 22 12.91 9.77 9.74
CA SER A 22 13.39 8.93 8.63
C SER A 22 14.47 7.92 9.04
N LYS A 23 15.33 8.28 10.01
CA LYS A 23 16.35 7.38 10.54
C LYS A 23 15.73 6.10 11.16
N SER A 24 14.60 6.24 11.83
CA SER A 24 13.91 5.11 12.49
C SER A 24 13.35 4.11 11.49
N PHE A 25 13.14 4.54 10.25
CA PHE A 25 12.57 3.74 9.16
C PHE A 25 13.60 3.36 8.08
N GLY A 26 14.88 3.69 8.29
CA GLY A 26 15.94 3.42 7.31
C GLY A 26 15.87 4.30 6.05
N ASP A 27 15.17 5.44 6.11
CA ASP A 27 14.87 6.33 5.00
C ASP A 27 15.71 7.63 5.03
N VAL A 28 16.91 7.58 5.54
CA VAL A 28 17.82 8.73 5.53
C VAL A 28 18.24 9.07 4.11
N GLY A 29 18.09 10.33 3.72
CA GLY A 29 18.48 10.83 2.40
C GLY A 29 17.45 10.58 1.30
N VAL A 30 16.23 10.17 1.64
CA VAL A 30 15.15 10.00 0.65
C VAL A 30 14.68 11.35 0.11
N ASP A 31 14.60 11.46 -1.21
CA ASP A 31 14.01 12.59 -1.96
C ASP A 31 13.64 12.12 -3.36
N THR A 32 12.50 11.45 -3.48
CA THR A 32 12.10 10.81 -4.73
C THR A 32 12.03 11.82 -5.89
N LEU A 33 11.39 12.97 -5.68
CA LEU A 33 11.25 13.98 -6.74
C LEU A 33 12.60 14.59 -7.13
N GLY A 34 13.42 14.95 -6.14
CA GLY A 34 14.77 15.47 -6.37
C GLY A 34 15.64 14.47 -7.13
N HIS A 35 15.72 13.23 -6.66
CA HIS A 35 16.53 12.18 -7.29
C HIS A 35 16.07 11.85 -8.73
N ILE A 36 14.76 11.82 -9.00
CA ILE A 36 14.26 11.64 -10.37
C ILE A 36 14.70 12.80 -11.26
N SER A 37 14.61 14.04 -10.75
CA SER A 37 15.01 15.23 -11.50
C SER A 37 16.50 15.27 -11.82
N GLU A 38 17.34 14.71 -10.95
CA GLU A 38 18.78 14.59 -11.16
C GLU A 38 19.14 13.44 -12.12
N ALA A 39 18.48 12.30 -11.96
CA ALA A 39 18.81 11.09 -12.73
C ALA A 39 18.25 11.08 -14.15
N ARG A 40 17.21 11.88 -14.43
CA ARG A 40 16.53 11.84 -15.73
C ARG A 40 16.76 13.11 -16.53
N GLU A 41 17.53 12.99 -17.58
CA GLU A 41 17.67 14.05 -18.57
C GLU A 41 16.32 14.35 -19.24
N GLY A 42 16.01 15.65 -19.42
CA GLY A 42 14.74 16.08 -20.00
C GLY A 42 13.51 15.87 -19.09
N PHE A 43 13.71 15.63 -17.77
CA PHE A 43 12.60 15.62 -16.83
C PHE A 43 11.90 16.98 -16.81
N ASP A 44 10.59 16.99 -17.07
CA ASP A 44 9.79 18.21 -17.14
C ASP A 44 8.42 18.04 -16.47
N ILE A 45 8.04 18.98 -15.58
CA ILE A 45 6.78 19.00 -14.84
C ILE A 45 6.17 20.43 -14.81
N PRO A 46 5.89 21.02 -15.98
CA PRO A 46 5.56 22.44 -16.11
C PRO A 46 4.33 22.86 -15.31
N ASN A 47 3.34 21.98 -15.18
CA ASN A 47 2.13 22.29 -14.41
C ASN A 47 2.40 22.33 -12.90
N LEU A 48 3.20 21.41 -12.38
CA LEU A 48 3.61 21.45 -10.96
C LEU A 48 4.53 22.66 -10.69
N TYR A 49 5.40 23.00 -11.62
CA TYR A 49 6.19 24.23 -11.54
C TYR A 49 5.31 25.47 -11.48
N ARG A 50 4.31 25.60 -12.35
CA ARG A 50 3.33 26.71 -12.31
C ARG A 50 2.57 26.80 -10.99
N LEU A 51 2.29 25.65 -10.37
CA LEU A 51 1.66 25.57 -9.04
C LEU A 51 2.62 25.95 -7.90
N GLY A 52 3.94 25.98 -8.14
CA GLY A 52 4.95 26.40 -7.17
C GLY A 52 5.71 25.22 -6.52
N MET A 53 5.65 24.01 -7.06
CA MET A 53 6.33 22.83 -6.50
C MET A 53 7.83 23.08 -6.26
N SER A 54 8.52 23.79 -7.16
CA SER A 54 9.94 24.13 -7.02
C SER A 54 10.25 25.11 -5.87
N ASN A 55 9.24 25.69 -5.24
CA ASN A 55 9.42 26.52 -4.07
C ASN A 55 9.66 25.71 -2.77
N ILE A 56 9.23 24.45 -2.76
CA ILE A 56 9.37 23.54 -1.61
C ILE A 56 10.22 22.30 -1.90
N ALA A 57 10.44 21.96 -3.17
CA ALA A 57 11.24 20.81 -3.60
C ALA A 57 12.45 21.27 -4.41
N HIS A 58 13.57 20.54 -4.30
CA HIS A 58 14.67 20.68 -5.24
C HIS A 58 14.33 19.94 -6.53
N ILE A 59 14.33 20.66 -7.66
CA ILE A 59 14.11 20.11 -8.99
C ILE A 59 15.17 20.73 -9.91
N ARG A 60 16.09 19.91 -10.41
CA ARG A 60 17.26 20.33 -11.15
C ARG A 60 16.96 21.30 -12.30
N GLN A 61 15.83 21.06 -13.00
CA GLN A 61 15.45 21.83 -14.18
C GLN A 61 14.78 23.17 -13.87
N TYR A 62 14.41 23.40 -12.59
CA TYR A 62 13.62 24.55 -12.20
C TYR A 62 14.24 25.33 -11.02
N GLY A 63 14.32 26.63 -11.17
CA GLY A 63 14.53 27.55 -10.04
C GLY A 63 13.24 27.79 -9.25
N LYS A 64 13.33 28.65 -8.23
CA LYS A 64 12.16 29.15 -7.51
C LYS A 64 11.20 29.87 -8.45
N ASN A 65 9.90 29.68 -8.25
CA ASN A 65 8.86 30.35 -9.04
C ASN A 65 8.13 31.40 -8.18
N PRO A 66 8.51 32.70 -8.26
CA PRO A 66 7.84 33.77 -7.52
C PRO A 66 6.41 34.03 -8.01
N ASP A 67 6.11 33.68 -9.27
CA ASP A 67 4.81 33.90 -9.90
C ASP A 67 3.89 32.67 -9.82
N ALA A 68 4.14 31.80 -8.85
CA ALA A 68 3.33 30.59 -8.67
C ALA A 68 1.85 30.90 -8.46
N ILE A 69 0.98 30.26 -9.24
CA ILE A 69 -0.48 30.45 -9.16
C ILE A 69 -1.13 29.61 -8.06
N GLY A 70 -0.39 28.65 -7.48
CA GLY A 70 -0.84 27.79 -6.38
C GLY A 70 -0.30 28.23 -5.02
N ARG A 71 -0.69 27.48 -4.01
CA ARG A 71 -0.11 27.54 -2.67
C ARG A 71 0.53 26.22 -2.36
N VAL A 72 1.79 26.24 -1.95
CA VAL A 72 2.57 25.03 -1.63
C VAL A 72 3.03 25.08 -0.18
N MET A 73 3.02 23.93 0.48
CA MET A 73 3.49 23.79 1.86
C MET A 73 4.03 22.38 2.06
N VAL A 74 4.92 22.22 3.01
CA VAL A 74 5.40 20.93 3.49
C VAL A 74 4.66 20.61 4.78
N LEU A 75 4.03 19.45 4.85
CA LEU A 75 3.38 18.91 6.04
C LEU A 75 4.18 17.73 6.55
N ASN A 76 4.39 17.68 7.86
CA ASN A 76 4.99 16.53 8.52
C ASN A 76 3.88 15.63 9.06
N GLU A 77 3.97 14.35 8.76
CA GLU A 77 3.10 13.32 9.33
C GLU A 77 3.33 13.26 10.85
N ARG A 78 2.25 13.18 11.61
CA ARG A 78 2.26 13.05 13.07
C ARG A 78 1.98 11.63 13.53
N SER A 79 1.38 10.83 12.67
CA SER A 79 1.08 9.43 12.94
C SER A 79 2.36 8.61 13.04
N ASN A 80 2.32 7.61 13.90
CA ASN A 80 3.42 6.67 14.10
C ASN A 80 3.28 5.51 13.12
N GLY A 81 4.17 5.41 12.15
CA GLY A 81 4.20 4.28 11.21
C GLY A 81 4.51 4.69 9.78
N LYS A 82 5.05 3.77 9.02
CA LYS A 82 5.44 3.93 7.61
C LYS A 82 4.46 3.24 6.65
N ASP A 83 3.26 2.97 7.07
CA ASP A 83 2.26 2.29 6.25
C ASP A 83 1.42 3.29 5.46
N THR A 84 1.09 2.94 4.21
CA THR A 84 0.27 3.79 3.35
C THR A 84 -1.10 4.12 3.96
N MET A 85 -1.66 3.22 4.78
CA MET A 85 -2.94 3.46 5.44
C MET A 85 -2.83 4.53 6.52
N THR A 86 -1.74 4.52 7.29
CA THR A 86 -1.44 5.52 8.31
C THR A 86 -1.48 6.93 7.70
N GLY A 87 -0.76 7.16 6.61
CA GLY A 87 -0.74 8.46 5.92
C GLY A 87 -2.09 8.86 5.35
N HIS A 88 -2.82 7.92 4.72
CA HIS A 88 -4.15 8.21 4.18
C HIS A 88 -5.17 8.52 5.29
N TRP A 89 -5.13 7.80 6.40
CA TRP A 89 -6.00 8.08 7.54
C TRP A 89 -5.70 9.45 8.15
N GLU A 90 -4.42 9.82 8.29
CA GLU A 90 -4.06 11.13 8.82
C GLU A 90 -4.54 12.27 7.91
N MET A 91 -4.37 12.14 6.59
CA MET A 91 -4.94 13.10 5.64
C MET A 91 -6.46 13.25 5.78
N MET A 92 -7.15 12.20 6.25
CA MET A 92 -8.61 12.19 6.48
C MET A 92 -9.00 12.45 7.94
N GLY A 93 -8.05 12.90 8.77
CA GLY A 93 -8.31 13.35 10.14
C GLY A 93 -8.15 12.29 11.23
N VAL A 94 -7.62 11.11 10.92
CA VAL A 94 -7.42 10.02 11.89
C VAL A 94 -5.94 9.84 12.22
N LEU A 95 -5.56 10.18 13.45
CA LEU A 95 -4.18 10.03 13.93
C LEU A 95 -3.91 8.59 14.39
N THR A 96 -2.89 7.95 13.82
CA THR A 96 -2.41 6.63 14.22
C THR A 96 -1.27 6.77 15.23
N THR A 97 -1.55 6.48 16.51
CA THR A 97 -0.55 6.58 17.59
C THR A 97 0.26 5.30 17.77
N LYS A 98 -0.30 4.14 17.41
CA LYS A 98 0.33 2.83 17.48
C LYS A 98 0.51 2.29 16.05
N PRO A 99 1.75 2.10 15.59
CA PRO A 99 2.01 1.60 14.24
C PRO A 99 1.44 0.18 14.06
N PHE A 100 1.11 -0.15 12.82
CA PHE A 100 0.73 -1.53 12.48
C PHE A 100 1.91 -2.48 12.66
N ILE A 101 1.62 -3.71 13.07
CA ILE A 101 2.62 -4.76 13.18
C ILE A 101 3.12 -5.15 11.78
N THR A 102 4.42 -5.33 11.66
CA THR A 102 5.05 -5.90 10.46
C THR A 102 5.68 -7.25 10.79
N PHE A 103 5.71 -8.14 9.81
CA PHE A 103 6.30 -9.48 9.93
C PHE A 103 7.44 -9.68 8.93
N THR A 104 8.11 -8.59 8.57
CA THR A 104 9.16 -8.55 7.53
C THR A 104 10.34 -9.45 7.88
N ASP A 105 10.79 -9.41 9.13
CA ASP A 105 12.01 -10.11 9.56
C ASP A 105 11.76 -11.57 9.97
N THR A 106 10.55 -11.88 10.40
CA THR A 106 10.24 -13.18 11.03
C THR A 106 9.31 -14.07 10.20
N GLY A 107 8.57 -13.50 9.25
CA GLY A 107 7.35 -14.13 8.74
C GLY A 107 6.24 -14.09 9.81
N PHE A 108 5.09 -14.63 9.47
CA PHE A 108 3.94 -14.70 10.38
C PHE A 108 4.15 -15.77 11.45
N PRO A 109 3.61 -15.59 12.67
CA PRO A 109 3.68 -16.58 13.74
C PRO A 109 3.11 -17.95 13.32
N ASP A 110 3.73 -19.01 13.79
CA ASP A 110 3.29 -20.38 13.50
C ASP A 110 1.82 -20.64 13.88
N GLU A 111 1.34 -19.99 14.94
CA GLU A 111 -0.05 -20.12 15.35
C GLU A 111 -1.03 -19.56 14.31
N LEU A 112 -0.69 -18.41 13.71
CA LEU A 112 -1.49 -17.82 12.63
C LEU A 112 -1.48 -18.72 11.40
N ILE A 113 -0.30 -19.24 11.03
CA ILE A 113 -0.15 -20.13 9.89
C ILE A 113 -0.99 -21.41 10.09
N LYS A 114 -0.88 -22.07 11.24
CA LYS A 114 -1.65 -23.28 11.57
C LYS A 114 -3.16 -23.04 11.57
N GLU A 115 -3.60 -21.92 12.12
CA GLU A 115 -5.04 -21.61 12.13
C GLU A 115 -5.55 -21.28 10.71
N LEU A 116 -4.73 -20.61 9.90
CA LEU A 116 -5.05 -20.36 8.49
C LEU A 116 -5.12 -21.66 7.68
N GLU A 117 -4.15 -22.60 7.85
CA GLU A 117 -4.18 -23.93 7.24
C GLU A 117 -5.45 -24.70 7.62
N LYS A 118 -5.77 -24.73 8.91
CA LYS A 118 -6.97 -25.40 9.44
C LYS A 118 -8.26 -24.86 8.82
N ARG A 119 -8.39 -23.52 8.72
CA ARG A 119 -9.61 -22.88 8.21
C ARG A 119 -9.73 -22.91 6.69
N THR A 120 -8.61 -22.89 5.98
CA THR A 120 -8.58 -22.94 4.50
C THR A 120 -8.55 -24.37 3.95
N GLY A 121 -8.11 -25.34 4.76
CA GLY A 121 -7.86 -26.72 4.32
C GLY A 121 -6.70 -26.81 3.33
N ARG A 122 -5.78 -25.83 3.31
CA ARG A 122 -4.64 -25.75 2.41
C ARG A 122 -3.35 -25.66 3.19
N HIS A 123 -2.33 -26.39 2.73
CA HIS A 123 -1.00 -26.23 3.26
C HIS A 123 -0.38 -24.89 2.82
N ILE A 124 0.23 -24.18 3.76
CA ILE A 124 0.80 -22.85 3.50
C ILE A 124 2.29 -22.98 3.20
N ILE A 125 2.70 -22.31 2.15
CA ILE A 125 4.10 -22.18 1.73
C ILE A 125 4.48 -20.71 1.60
N GLY A 126 5.77 -20.41 1.74
CA GLY A 126 6.33 -19.06 1.63
C GLY A 126 6.65 -18.45 2.98
N ASN A 127 5.68 -18.00 3.72
CA ASN A 127 5.77 -17.35 5.06
C ASN A 127 7.06 -16.54 5.31
N LYS A 128 7.38 -15.65 4.40
CA LYS A 128 8.59 -14.80 4.44
C LYS A 128 8.34 -13.46 3.74
N ALA A 129 9.22 -12.50 3.95
CA ALA A 129 9.22 -11.27 3.16
C ALA A 129 9.78 -11.54 1.75
N ALA A 130 9.03 -11.12 0.74
CA ALA A 130 9.44 -11.26 -0.65
C ALA A 130 8.76 -10.24 -1.58
N SER A 131 9.32 -10.03 -2.78
CA SER A 131 8.56 -9.40 -3.86
C SER A 131 7.61 -10.41 -4.49
N GLY A 132 6.45 -9.94 -4.96
CA GLY A 132 5.44 -10.83 -5.53
C GLY A 132 5.85 -11.53 -6.83
N THR A 133 6.84 -11.05 -7.56
CA THR A 133 7.42 -11.72 -8.73
C THR A 133 8.37 -12.84 -8.31
N VAL A 134 9.26 -12.54 -7.37
CA VAL A 134 10.23 -13.53 -6.86
C VAL A 134 9.52 -14.71 -6.20
N ILE A 135 8.52 -14.46 -5.34
CA ILE A 135 7.81 -15.52 -4.65
C ILE A 135 7.04 -16.44 -5.61
N LEU A 136 6.49 -15.87 -6.70
CA LEU A 136 5.81 -16.67 -7.73
C LEU A 136 6.80 -17.54 -8.52
N ASP A 137 7.94 -17.00 -8.91
CA ASP A 137 8.99 -17.78 -9.60
C ASP A 137 9.58 -18.89 -8.74
N GLU A 138 9.50 -18.75 -7.41
CA GLU A 138 9.99 -19.75 -6.46
C GLU A 138 8.95 -20.83 -6.14
N LEU A 139 7.69 -20.48 -5.99
CA LEU A 139 6.66 -21.33 -5.39
C LEU A 139 5.43 -21.57 -6.28
N GLY A 140 5.30 -20.88 -7.41
CA GLY A 140 4.10 -20.92 -8.23
C GLY A 140 3.81 -22.29 -8.84
N GLU A 141 4.83 -23.03 -9.27
CA GLU A 141 4.66 -24.41 -9.79
C GLU A 141 4.14 -25.33 -8.68
N ARG A 142 4.71 -25.23 -7.49
CA ARG A 142 4.30 -26.05 -6.34
C ARG A 142 2.87 -25.75 -5.89
N GLU A 143 2.45 -24.47 -5.91
CA GLU A 143 1.05 -24.08 -5.62
C GLU A 143 0.08 -24.77 -6.59
N ILE A 144 0.43 -24.77 -7.89
CA ILE A 144 -0.41 -25.38 -8.94
C ILE A 144 -0.46 -26.90 -8.80
N GLU A 145 0.67 -27.55 -8.54
CA GLU A 145 0.78 -29.02 -8.47
C GLU A 145 0.12 -29.60 -7.23
N ASN A 146 0.37 -29.00 -6.06
CA ASN A 146 -0.08 -29.54 -4.78
C ASN A 146 -1.38 -28.89 -4.27
N GLY A 147 -1.77 -27.77 -4.84
CA GLY A 147 -2.86 -26.95 -4.31
C GLY A 147 -2.49 -26.25 -3.01
N ASP A 148 -1.22 -26.02 -2.77
CA ASP A 148 -0.72 -25.24 -1.63
C ASP A 148 -1.23 -23.78 -1.68
N LEU A 149 -1.04 -23.03 -0.63
CA LEU A 149 -1.40 -21.61 -0.57
C LEU A 149 -0.13 -20.77 -0.32
N ILE A 150 0.25 -19.93 -1.27
CA ILE A 150 1.41 -19.05 -1.12
C ILE A 150 1.00 -17.88 -0.23
N VAL A 151 1.58 -17.81 0.99
CA VAL A 151 1.40 -16.70 1.93
C VAL A 151 2.75 -16.01 2.14
N TYR A 152 2.79 -14.69 2.03
CA TYR A 152 4.02 -13.93 2.20
C TYR A 152 3.74 -12.50 2.68
N THR A 153 4.78 -11.79 3.09
CA THR A 153 4.70 -10.38 3.49
C THR A 153 5.67 -9.52 2.67
N SER A 154 5.76 -8.25 2.98
CA SER A 154 6.73 -7.30 2.46
C SER A 154 7.18 -6.35 3.58
N ALA A 155 7.79 -5.21 3.25
CA ALA A 155 8.17 -4.20 4.25
C ALA A 155 6.97 -3.51 4.92
N ASP A 156 5.80 -3.55 4.28
CA ASP A 156 4.56 -2.98 4.83
C ASP A 156 3.87 -3.96 5.78
N SER A 157 2.87 -3.45 6.53
CA SER A 157 1.99 -4.27 7.37
C SER A 157 0.94 -5.00 6.52
N VAL A 158 1.35 -6.05 5.83
CA VAL A 158 0.50 -6.79 4.90
C VAL A 158 0.66 -8.30 5.01
N LEU A 159 -0.45 -9.02 4.86
CA LEU A 159 -0.48 -10.44 4.57
C LEU A 159 -0.95 -10.62 3.13
N GLN A 160 -0.15 -11.23 2.30
CA GLN A 160 -0.43 -11.40 0.88
C GLN A 160 -0.61 -12.87 0.55
N ILE A 161 -1.64 -13.18 -0.22
CA ILE A 161 -1.95 -14.54 -0.67
C ILE A 161 -1.92 -14.55 -2.19
N CYS A 162 -1.01 -15.32 -2.79
CA CYS A 162 -1.07 -15.60 -4.22
C CYS A 162 -1.94 -16.83 -4.49
N GLY A 163 -2.60 -16.81 -5.64
CA GLY A 163 -3.35 -17.94 -6.16
C GLY A 163 -3.45 -17.87 -7.68
N ASN A 164 -3.19 -18.99 -8.34
CA ASN A 164 -3.37 -19.08 -9.77
C ASN A 164 -4.86 -19.05 -10.12
N GLN A 165 -5.28 -18.06 -10.89
CA GLN A 165 -6.70 -17.87 -11.18
C GLN A 165 -7.31 -18.95 -12.08
N GLU A 166 -6.47 -19.72 -12.82
CA GLU A 166 -6.92 -20.79 -13.70
C GLU A 166 -7.11 -22.11 -12.96
N THR A 167 -6.27 -22.40 -11.95
CA THR A 167 -6.30 -23.66 -11.18
C THR A 167 -7.04 -23.53 -9.86
N MET A 168 -6.79 -22.45 -9.11
CA MET A 168 -7.46 -22.18 -7.84
C MET A 168 -8.83 -21.51 -8.04
N GLY A 169 -8.90 -20.54 -8.95
CA GLY A 169 -10.07 -19.68 -9.16
C GLY A 169 -10.11 -18.46 -8.22
N LEU A 170 -10.68 -17.36 -8.71
CA LEU A 170 -10.74 -16.10 -7.96
C LEU A 170 -11.60 -16.19 -6.70
N ASP A 171 -12.76 -16.85 -6.78
CA ASP A 171 -13.67 -16.95 -5.62
C ASP A 171 -13.04 -17.67 -4.44
N ARG A 172 -12.27 -18.74 -4.69
CA ARG A 172 -11.53 -19.45 -3.63
C ARG A 172 -10.43 -18.57 -3.04
N LEU A 173 -9.63 -17.90 -3.90
CA LEU A 173 -8.58 -17.00 -3.44
C LEU A 173 -9.16 -15.89 -2.56
N TYR A 174 -10.25 -15.27 -2.99
CA TYR A 174 -10.93 -14.23 -2.21
C TYR A 174 -11.53 -14.79 -0.90
N GLY A 175 -12.06 -16.00 -0.93
CA GLY A 175 -12.51 -16.72 0.27
C GLY A 175 -11.38 -16.90 1.29
N TYR A 176 -10.21 -17.33 0.86
CA TYR A 176 -9.03 -17.49 1.72
C TYR A 176 -8.54 -16.15 2.28
N CYS A 177 -8.57 -15.10 1.48
CA CYS A 177 -8.22 -13.75 1.96
C CYS A 177 -9.21 -13.22 3.00
N LYS A 178 -10.50 -13.51 2.89
CA LYS A 178 -11.50 -13.17 3.92
C LYS A 178 -11.22 -13.91 5.22
N ILE A 179 -10.91 -15.21 5.18
CA ILE A 179 -10.50 -15.99 6.35
C ILE A 179 -9.26 -15.38 7.00
N ALA A 180 -8.24 -15.06 6.19
CA ALA A 180 -7.03 -14.41 6.68
C ALA A 180 -7.33 -13.05 7.31
N ARG A 181 -8.25 -12.24 6.74
CA ARG A 181 -8.66 -10.95 7.30
C ARG A 181 -9.34 -11.11 8.66
N GLU A 182 -10.22 -12.09 8.81
CA GLU A 182 -10.85 -12.39 10.09
C GLU A 182 -9.83 -12.77 11.16
N LEU A 183 -8.88 -13.65 10.86
CA LEU A 183 -7.82 -14.06 11.77
C LEU A 183 -6.92 -12.88 12.17
N THR A 184 -6.55 -12.06 11.20
CA THR A 184 -5.69 -10.89 11.42
C THR A 184 -6.42 -9.67 12.01
N MET A 185 -7.65 -9.82 12.51
CA MET A 185 -8.29 -8.85 13.41
C MET A 185 -7.82 -8.97 14.87
N ARG A 186 -7.23 -10.08 15.24
CA ARG A 186 -6.62 -10.28 16.54
C ARG A 186 -5.40 -9.35 16.71
N ASP A 187 -5.28 -8.69 17.87
CA ASP A 187 -4.32 -7.58 18.05
C ASP A 187 -2.85 -7.96 17.82
N ASP A 188 -2.46 -9.18 18.18
CA ASP A 188 -1.11 -9.72 18.00
C ASP A 188 -0.82 -10.18 16.56
N TRP A 189 -1.82 -10.25 15.69
CA TRP A 189 -1.73 -10.61 14.28
C TRP A 189 -2.21 -9.51 13.34
N LYS A 190 -2.61 -8.37 13.90
CA LYS A 190 -3.29 -7.30 13.16
C LYS A 190 -2.38 -6.63 12.14
N VAL A 191 -2.55 -7.00 10.87
CA VAL A 191 -1.93 -6.31 9.74
C VAL A 191 -2.88 -5.29 9.13
N GLY A 192 -2.32 -4.23 8.57
CA GLY A 192 -3.10 -3.18 7.91
C GLY A 192 -3.95 -3.72 6.75
N ARG A 193 -3.42 -4.63 5.95
CA ARG A 193 -4.11 -5.19 4.78
C ARG A 193 -3.87 -6.67 4.62
N VAL A 194 -4.90 -7.39 4.15
CA VAL A 194 -4.76 -8.70 3.50
C VAL A 194 -4.97 -8.51 2.01
N ILE A 195 -4.09 -9.04 1.18
CA ILE A 195 -4.09 -8.77 -0.26
C ILE A 195 -4.20 -10.07 -1.05
N ALA A 196 -5.24 -10.21 -1.86
CA ALA A 196 -5.33 -11.23 -2.88
C ALA A 196 -4.45 -10.86 -4.08
N ARG A 197 -3.55 -11.75 -4.45
CA ARG A 197 -2.61 -11.60 -5.57
C ARG A 197 -2.82 -12.69 -6.63
N PRO A 198 -3.89 -12.59 -7.42
CA PRO A 198 -4.12 -13.55 -8.50
C PRO A 198 -3.06 -13.44 -9.60
N TYR A 199 -2.71 -14.57 -10.17
CA TYR A 199 -1.76 -14.67 -11.26
C TYR A 199 -2.18 -15.74 -12.29
N THR A 200 -1.58 -15.71 -13.47
CA THR A 200 -1.70 -16.70 -14.56
C THR A 200 -0.33 -17.26 -14.92
N GLY A 201 -0.32 -18.27 -15.78
CA GLY A 201 0.89 -19.00 -16.19
C GLY A 201 1.03 -20.31 -15.43
N ARG A 202 1.87 -21.22 -15.94
CA ARG A 202 1.99 -22.57 -15.40
C ARG A 202 3.41 -22.97 -15.01
N LYS A 203 4.40 -22.20 -15.49
CA LYS A 203 5.83 -22.49 -15.28
C LYS A 203 6.56 -21.23 -14.87
N LYS A 204 7.67 -21.43 -14.19
CA LYS A 204 8.62 -20.37 -13.85
C LYS A 204 8.97 -19.54 -15.11
N GLY A 205 8.95 -18.22 -14.96
CA GLY A 205 9.18 -17.27 -16.05
C GLY A 205 7.93 -16.93 -16.87
N GLU A 206 6.83 -17.66 -16.73
CA GLU A 206 5.54 -17.38 -17.39
C GLU A 206 4.55 -16.67 -16.46
N PHE A 207 4.82 -16.69 -15.15
CA PHE A 207 3.88 -16.14 -14.17
C PHE A 207 3.66 -14.65 -14.34
N LYS A 208 2.39 -14.26 -14.46
CA LYS A 208 1.97 -12.86 -14.60
C LYS A 208 0.86 -12.52 -13.62
N ARG A 209 1.08 -11.52 -12.79
CA ARG A 209 0.04 -10.98 -11.91
C ARG A 209 -1.06 -10.36 -12.76
N THR A 210 -2.31 -10.56 -12.35
CA THR A 210 -3.47 -10.03 -13.06
C THR A 210 -4.03 -8.78 -12.39
N ALA A 211 -4.92 -8.07 -13.08
CA ALA A 211 -5.62 -6.90 -12.56
C ALA A 211 -6.68 -7.25 -11.47
N ASN A 212 -6.97 -8.53 -11.27
CA ASN A 212 -7.94 -9.03 -10.28
C ASN A 212 -7.40 -9.03 -8.84
N ARG A 213 -6.40 -8.17 -8.56
CA ARG A 213 -5.96 -7.91 -7.20
C ARG A 213 -7.11 -7.34 -6.37
N HIS A 214 -7.22 -7.80 -5.12
CA HIS A 214 -8.18 -7.25 -4.18
C HIS A 214 -7.54 -7.06 -2.80
N ASP A 215 -7.73 -5.89 -2.20
CA ASP A 215 -7.18 -5.54 -0.90
C ASP A 215 -8.30 -5.54 0.16
N TYR A 216 -8.12 -6.31 1.23
CA TYR A 216 -8.98 -6.33 2.41
C TYR A 216 -8.31 -5.47 3.48
N ALA A 217 -8.52 -4.17 3.40
CA ALA A 217 -7.95 -3.20 4.32
C ALA A 217 -8.72 -3.14 5.65
N LEU A 218 -8.06 -2.65 6.71
CA LEU A 218 -8.75 -2.23 7.92
C LEU A 218 -9.51 -0.94 7.64
N SER A 219 -10.70 -0.82 8.20
CA SER A 219 -11.40 0.45 8.24
C SER A 219 -10.76 1.39 9.28
N PRO A 220 -10.82 2.70 9.08
CA PRO A 220 -10.40 3.66 10.09
C PRO A 220 -11.12 3.40 11.43
N PRO A 221 -10.43 3.57 12.59
CA PRO A 221 -11.03 3.32 13.90
C PRO A 221 -12.07 4.37 14.30
N HIS A 222 -12.09 5.51 13.63
CA HIS A 222 -12.99 6.64 13.88
C HIS A 222 -13.50 7.20 12.56
N GLU A 223 -14.54 8.03 12.65
CA GLU A 223 -15.06 8.78 11.50
C GLU A 223 -13.97 9.65 10.88
N THR A 224 -13.94 9.62 9.56
CA THR A 224 -13.06 10.43 8.73
C THR A 224 -13.78 11.69 8.23
N VAL A 225 -13.03 12.62 7.64
CA VAL A 225 -13.63 13.76 6.96
C VAL A 225 -14.56 13.33 5.81
N LEU A 226 -14.30 12.17 5.18
CA LEU A 226 -15.16 11.63 4.12
C LEU A 226 -16.52 11.20 4.67
N ASP A 227 -16.54 10.57 5.86
CA ASP A 227 -17.78 10.18 6.53
C ASP A 227 -18.59 11.42 6.95
N ALA A 228 -17.94 12.43 7.51
CA ALA A 228 -18.59 13.69 7.88
C ALA A 228 -19.21 14.39 6.67
N LEU A 229 -18.48 14.49 5.55
CA LEU A 229 -19.01 15.08 4.33
C LEU A 229 -20.24 14.31 3.79
N LYS A 230 -20.17 12.98 3.82
CA LYS A 230 -21.30 12.15 3.39
C LYS A 230 -22.54 12.32 4.29
N LYS A 231 -22.34 12.42 5.61
CA LYS A 231 -23.41 12.72 6.57
C LYS A 231 -24.08 14.08 6.33
N ASP A 232 -23.28 15.06 5.94
CA ASP A 232 -23.76 16.42 5.61
C ASP A 232 -24.39 16.50 4.21
N GLY A 233 -24.59 15.37 3.52
CA GLY A 233 -25.27 15.29 2.24
C GLY A 233 -24.41 15.66 1.03
N PHE A 234 -23.10 15.67 1.15
CA PHE A 234 -22.19 15.86 0.02
C PHE A 234 -21.89 14.54 -0.69
N ASP A 235 -21.70 14.61 -2.00
CA ASP A 235 -21.17 13.49 -2.77
C ASP A 235 -19.70 13.28 -2.45
N VAL A 236 -19.34 12.06 -2.05
CA VAL A 236 -17.97 11.62 -1.83
C VAL A 236 -17.64 10.53 -2.84
N ILE A 237 -16.73 10.82 -3.75
CA ILE A 237 -16.32 9.92 -4.83
C ILE A 237 -14.86 9.52 -4.60
N SER A 238 -14.64 8.23 -4.35
CA SER A 238 -13.31 7.64 -4.21
C SER A 238 -12.82 7.07 -5.54
N VAL A 239 -11.57 7.33 -5.88
CA VAL A 239 -10.92 6.77 -7.08
C VAL A 239 -9.58 6.16 -6.69
N GLY A 240 -9.40 4.88 -6.98
CA GLY A 240 -8.16 4.16 -6.67
C GLY A 240 -8.16 3.57 -5.26
N LYS A 241 -7.16 3.89 -4.47
CA LYS A 241 -6.83 3.22 -3.20
C LYS A 241 -7.70 3.60 -2.00
N ILE A 242 -8.57 4.57 -2.16
CA ILE A 242 -9.40 5.16 -1.10
C ILE A 242 -10.85 4.70 -1.31
N PHE A 243 -11.31 3.71 -0.55
CA PHE A 243 -12.73 3.36 -0.47
C PHE A 243 -13.15 3.20 0.99
#